data_a4b2b07dd8f6015c40f16e20df24f440
#
_entry.id   a4b2b07dd8f6015c40f16e20df24f440
#
_cell.length_a   1.000
_cell.length_b   1.000
_cell.length_c   1.000
_cell.angle_alpha   90.00
_cell.angle_beta   90.00
_cell.angle_gamma   90.00
#
_symmetry.space_group_name_H-M   'P 1'
#
loop_
_entity.id
_entity.type
_entity.pdbx_description
1 polymer ?
#
loop_
_entity_poly.entity_id
_entity_poly.type
_entity_poly.pdbx_seq_one_letter_code
_entity_poly.pdbx_strand_id
1 'polypeptide(L)'
;MTKQEQIEIIINKSCNENAIALSEVETAIIALDLLKSGLIAFDNEIPVADIGQGATFKWGKKEYIKLDTISEGCLCLAKDAWFNSEFDDKTNDWSKSQLRGDIAVKASSRVPDIDKLMLFERDLTADDGLTHYGHCSDSVSMLTCDEYRKYRKYIPETNKWYWTITSTTTRDCFVRTVDSVGSLNYIYAYIHVGGVRPLICLDKDTLVEVEE
;
A
#
# COMPACT_ATOMS: atom_id res chain seq x y z
N MET A 1 20.14 4.14 -14.31
CA MET A 1 20.33 5.56 -13.92
C MET A 1 19.21 5.89 -12.96
N THR A 2 19.50 6.48 -11.81
CA THR A 2 18.47 6.87 -10.83
C THR A 2 17.74 8.14 -11.31
N LYS A 3 16.55 8.41 -10.78
CA LYS A 3 15.81 9.66 -11.06
C LYS A 3 16.63 10.89 -10.70
N GLN A 4 17.36 10.83 -9.58
CA GLN A 4 18.26 11.90 -9.17
C GLN A 4 19.35 12.15 -10.21
N GLU A 5 20.02 11.13 -10.71
CA GLU A 5 21.05 11.23 -11.77
C GLU A 5 20.50 11.86 -13.06
N GLN A 6 19.26 11.54 -13.43
CA GLN A 6 18.60 12.11 -14.61
C GLN A 6 18.34 13.62 -14.45
N ILE A 7 17.86 14.04 -13.28
CA ILE A 7 17.61 15.45 -12.98
C ILE A 7 18.92 16.23 -12.91
N GLU A 8 19.95 15.69 -12.27
CA GLU A 8 21.27 16.29 -12.22
C GLU A 8 21.84 16.55 -13.63
N ILE A 9 21.63 15.62 -14.56
CA ILE A 9 22.04 15.77 -15.97
C ILE A 9 21.25 16.93 -16.62
N ILE A 10 19.94 17.01 -16.41
CA ILE A 10 19.09 18.07 -16.97
C ILE A 10 19.49 19.44 -16.43
N ILE A 11 19.69 19.55 -15.11
CA ILE A 11 20.11 20.80 -14.45
C ILE A 11 21.48 21.24 -14.99
N ASN A 12 22.46 20.34 -15.03
CA ASN A 12 23.79 20.65 -15.52
C ASN A 12 23.79 21.10 -16.99
N LYS A 13 22.98 20.45 -17.84
CA LYS A 13 22.80 20.86 -19.24
C LYS A 13 22.22 22.28 -19.33
N SER A 14 21.13 22.57 -18.59
CA SER A 14 20.50 23.87 -18.57
C SER A 14 21.40 24.95 -18.01
N CYS A 15 22.18 24.67 -16.97
CA CYS A 15 23.16 25.61 -16.40
C CYS A 15 24.28 25.92 -17.39
N ASN A 16 24.80 24.93 -18.11
CA ASN A 16 25.82 25.11 -19.13
C ASN A 16 25.33 25.96 -20.31
N GLU A 17 24.08 25.75 -20.74
CA GLU A 17 23.45 26.55 -21.80
C GLU A 17 23.24 28.01 -21.39
N ASN A 18 23.05 28.28 -20.09
CA ASN A 18 22.84 29.63 -19.54
C ASN A 18 24.10 30.22 -18.86
N ALA A 19 25.26 29.63 -19.00
CA ALA A 19 26.53 30.03 -18.39
C ALA A 19 26.48 30.14 -16.83
N ILE A 20 25.68 29.29 -16.18
CA ILE A 20 25.59 29.20 -14.72
C ILE A 20 26.47 28.05 -14.25
N ALA A 21 27.43 28.34 -13.39
CA ALA A 21 28.29 27.30 -12.79
C ALA A 21 27.69 26.86 -11.43
N LEU A 22 27.27 25.60 -11.34
CA LEU A 22 26.90 24.96 -10.08
C LEU A 22 27.90 23.87 -9.74
N SER A 23 28.20 23.69 -8.46
CA SER A 23 28.95 22.53 -8.00
C SER A 23 28.09 21.27 -8.08
N GLU A 24 28.72 20.09 -8.12
CA GLU A 24 28.00 18.79 -8.10
C GLU A 24 27.07 18.67 -6.88
N VAL A 25 27.50 19.20 -5.73
CA VAL A 25 26.71 19.18 -4.49
C VAL A 25 25.47 20.07 -4.59
N GLU A 26 25.61 21.29 -5.15
CA GLU A 26 24.46 22.19 -5.35
C GLU A 26 23.47 21.63 -6.34
N THR A 27 23.95 21.01 -7.43
CA THR A 27 23.12 20.33 -8.41
C THR A 27 22.33 19.16 -7.77
N ALA A 28 23.01 18.35 -6.95
CA ALA A 28 22.39 17.22 -6.25
C ALA A 28 21.32 17.71 -5.23
N ILE A 29 21.58 18.80 -4.50
CA ILE A 29 20.62 19.38 -3.55
C ILE A 29 19.39 19.90 -4.30
N ILE A 30 19.57 20.65 -5.37
CA ILE A 30 18.45 21.18 -6.18
C ILE A 30 17.63 20.02 -6.77
N ALA A 31 18.29 18.99 -7.31
CA ALA A 31 17.62 17.81 -7.85
C ALA A 31 16.76 17.12 -6.77
N LEU A 32 17.31 16.96 -5.57
CA LEU A 32 16.60 16.33 -4.46
C LEU A 32 15.40 17.14 -3.98
N ASP A 33 15.54 18.48 -3.92
CA ASP A 33 14.47 19.38 -3.50
C ASP A 33 13.34 19.45 -4.54
N LEU A 34 13.68 19.43 -5.84
CA LEU A 34 12.70 19.38 -6.92
C LEU A 34 11.93 18.06 -6.94
N LEU A 35 12.62 16.94 -6.65
CA LEU A 35 11.97 15.64 -6.49
C LEU A 35 11.02 15.60 -5.28
N LYS A 36 11.46 16.11 -4.13
CA LYS A 36 10.66 16.17 -2.89
C LYS A 36 9.46 17.08 -2.99
N SER A 37 9.59 18.19 -3.72
CA SER A 37 8.49 19.15 -3.92
C SER A 37 7.47 18.70 -4.97
N GLY A 38 7.75 17.63 -5.71
CA GLY A 38 6.89 17.17 -6.81
C GLY A 38 6.84 18.12 -8.01
N LEU A 39 7.76 19.10 -8.08
CA LEU A 39 7.83 20.07 -9.19
C LEU A 39 8.37 19.45 -10.49
N ILE A 40 8.99 18.29 -10.42
CA ILE A 40 9.44 17.52 -11.60
C ILE A 40 8.79 16.14 -11.52
N ALA A 41 7.92 15.85 -12.48
CA ALA A 41 7.43 14.51 -12.78
C ALA A 41 8.24 13.95 -13.96
N PHE A 42 8.51 12.65 -13.93
CA PHE A 42 9.04 11.94 -15.10
C PHE A 42 7.90 11.60 -16.05
N ASP A 43 8.21 11.41 -17.34
CA ASP A 43 7.23 11.13 -18.38
C ASP A 43 6.31 9.94 -18.07
N ASN A 44 6.74 9.03 -17.17
CA ASN A 44 5.97 7.86 -16.74
C ASN A 44 5.37 7.98 -15.33
N GLU A 45 5.47 9.14 -14.67
CA GLU A 45 4.84 9.39 -13.37
C GLU A 45 3.55 10.18 -13.54
N ILE A 46 2.47 9.63 -13.01
CA ILE A 46 1.15 10.26 -13.00
C ILE A 46 0.53 10.22 -11.61
N PRO A 47 -0.40 11.13 -11.28
CA PRO A 47 -1.16 11.03 -10.04
C PRO A 47 -1.86 9.68 -9.93
N VAL A 48 -1.84 9.08 -8.75
CA VAL A 48 -2.52 7.79 -8.53
C VAL A 48 -4.02 7.87 -8.80
N ALA A 49 -4.62 9.05 -8.69
CA ALA A 49 -6.01 9.28 -9.05
C ALA A 49 -6.30 8.99 -10.53
N ASP A 50 -5.35 9.27 -11.41
CA ASP A 50 -5.50 9.13 -12.87
C ASP A 50 -5.27 7.70 -13.37
N ILE A 51 -4.78 6.80 -12.51
CA ILE A 51 -4.63 5.39 -12.82
C ILE A 51 -6.00 4.70 -12.87
N GLY A 52 -6.21 3.87 -13.87
CA GLY A 52 -7.42 3.06 -14.00
C GLY A 52 -7.58 2.03 -12.88
N GLN A 53 -8.82 1.72 -12.52
CA GLN A 53 -9.14 0.68 -11.54
C GLN A 53 -8.65 -0.70 -12.04
N GLY A 54 -7.92 -1.42 -11.21
CA GLY A 54 -7.32 -2.71 -11.53
C GLY A 54 -5.93 -2.62 -12.16
N ALA A 55 -5.46 -1.44 -12.54
CA ALA A 55 -4.13 -1.27 -13.09
C ALA A 55 -3.06 -1.37 -12.00
N THR A 56 -1.90 -1.89 -12.39
CA THR A 56 -0.71 -2.02 -11.54
C THR A 56 0.19 -0.81 -11.75
N PHE A 57 0.80 -0.36 -10.67
CA PHE A 57 1.75 0.74 -10.69
C PHE A 57 2.87 0.51 -9.64
N LYS A 58 3.98 1.21 -9.79
CA LYS A 58 5.06 1.23 -8.80
C LYS A 58 5.00 2.49 -7.94
N TRP A 59 5.18 2.32 -6.66
CA TRP A 59 5.42 3.39 -5.71
C TRP A 59 6.63 3.06 -4.86
N GLY A 60 7.74 3.71 -5.16
CA GLY A 60 9.04 3.34 -4.65
C GLY A 60 9.49 1.96 -5.13
N LYS A 61 9.83 1.08 -4.19
CA LYS A 61 10.34 -0.29 -4.50
C LYS A 61 9.23 -1.35 -4.59
N LYS A 62 7.96 -0.96 -4.50
CA LYS A 62 6.85 -1.90 -4.40
C LYS A 62 5.83 -1.64 -5.50
N GLU A 63 5.19 -2.71 -5.93
CA GLU A 63 4.08 -2.66 -6.87
C GLU A 63 2.75 -2.75 -6.12
N TYR A 64 1.78 -2.01 -6.64
CA TYR A 64 0.42 -1.94 -6.09
C TYR A 64 -0.61 -2.06 -7.22
N ILE A 65 -1.81 -2.45 -6.84
CA ILE A 65 -2.98 -2.50 -7.72
C ILE A 65 -3.95 -1.45 -7.21
N LYS A 66 -4.35 -0.49 -8.05
CA LYS A 66 -5.41 0.46 -7.69
C LYS A 66 -6.74 -0.25 -7.65
N LEU A 67 -7.39 -0.29 -6.50
CA LEU A 67 -8.69 -0.93 -6.31
C LEU A 67 -9.87 0.03 -6.49
N ASP A 68 -9.76 1.23 -5.91
CA ASP A 68 -10.85 2.22 -5.95
C ASP A 68 -10.31 3.63 -5.66
N THR A 69 -11.17 4.62 -5.88
CA THR A 69 -10.99 6.00 -5.39
C THR A 69 -12.13 6.32 -4.45
N ILE A 70 -11.81 6.65 -3.21
CA ILE A 70 -12.75 7.00 -2.15
C ILE A 70 -12.61 8.47 -1.76
N SER A 71 -13.41 8.95 -0.82
CA SER A 71 -13.33 10.35 -0.33
C SER A 71 -11.94 10.70 0.19
N GLU A 72 -11.35 9.80 0.96
CA GLU A 72 -10.07 9.97 1.65
C GLU A 72 -8.86 9.89 0.71
N GLY A 73 -8.94 9.09 -0.36
CA GLY A 73 -7.80 8.87 -1.25
C GLY A 73 -8.03 7.74 -2.26
N CYS A 74 -6.95 7.12 -2.70
CA CYS A 74 -6.98 5.96 -3.58
C CYS A 74 -6.63 4.68 -2.80
N LEU A 75 -7.53 3.70 -2.80
CA LEU A 75 -7.29 2.38 -2.22
C LEU A 75 -6.39 1.56 -3.13
N CYS A 76 -5.24 1.15 -2.61
CA CYS A 76 -4.21 0.45 -3.36
C CYS A 76 -3.77 -0.80 -2.58
N LEU A 77 -3.88 -1.96 -3.22
CA LEU A 77 -3.46 -3.24 -2.66
C LEU A 77 -2.03 -3.55 -3.08
N ALA A 78 -1.16 -3.89 -2.15
CA ALA A 78 0.17 -4.38 -2.51
C ALA A 78 0.04 -5.62 -3.42
N LYS A 79 0.79 -5.66 -4.52
CA LYS A 79 0.75 -6.77 -5.49
C LYS A 79 1.19 -8.06 -4.82
N ASP A 80 2.25 -7.98 -3.99
CA ASP A 80 2.80 -9.09 -3.24
C ASP A 80 2.70 -8.89 -1.72
N ALA A 81 2.79 -9.97 -0.96
CA ALA A 81 2.90 -9.88 0.49
C ALA A 81 4.21 -9.18 0.90
N TRP A 82 4.12 -8.27 1.85
CA TRP A 82 5.29 -7.59 2.38
C TRP A 82 6.15 -8.48 3.27
N PHE A 83 5.52 -9.37 4.02
CA PHE A 83 6.16 -10.34 4.94
C PHE A 83 5.15 -11.44 5.30
N ASN A 84 5.58 -12.41 6.11
CA ASN A 84 4.70 -13.40 6.72
C ASN A 84 4.66 -13.17 8.23
N SER A 85 3.48 -13.36 8.84
CA SER A 85 3.28 -13.23 10.28
C SER A 85 2.07 -14.06 10.73
N GLU A 86 1.95 -14.26 12.02
CA GLU A 86 0.68 -14.55 12.65
C GLU A 86 -0.20 -13.30 12.65
N PHE A 87 -1.50 -13.47 12.84
CA PHE A 87 -2.42 -12.35 13.02
C PHE A 87 -2.36 -11.83 14.45
N ASP A 88 -2.48 -12.72 15.41
CA ASP A 88 -2.35 -12.45 16.85
C ASP A 88 -2.29 -13.79 17.63
N ASP A 89 -1.71 -13.80 18.83
CA ASP A 89 -1.60 -15.00 19.69
C ASP A 89 -2.91 -15.32 20.45
N LYS A 90 -3.86 -14.37 20.56
CA LYS A 90 -5.04 -14.47 21.44
C LYS A 90 -6.36 -14.02 20.82
N THR A 91 -6.34 -13.16 19.81
CA THR A 91 -7.56 -12.54 19.30
C THR A 91 -7.63 -12.55 17.77
N ASN A 92 -8.86 -12.56 17.26
CA ASN A 92 -9.17 -12.32 15.85
C ASN A 92 -9.75 -10.90 15.62
N ASP A 93 -9.70 -10.04 16.65
CA ASP A 93 -10.09 -8.64 16.57
C ASP A 93 -8.95 -7.80 15.98
N TRP A 94 -9.10 -7.36 14.73
CA TRP A 94 -8.11 -6.54 14.04
C TRP A 94 -7.71 -5.29 14.84
N SER A 95 -8.68 -4.62 15.48
CA SER A 95 -8.41 -3.38 16.21
C SER A 95 -7.39 -3.53 17.34
N LYS A 96 -7.24 -4.77 17.85
CA LYS A 96 -6.35 -5.13 18.98
C LYS A 96 -5.20 -6.02 18.57
N SER A 97 -5.17 -6.49 17.31
CA SER A 97 -4.18 -7.48 16.87
C SER A 97 -2.75 -6.93 16.86
N GLN A 98 -1.81 -7.81 17.15
CA GLN A 98 -0.37 -7.51 17.03
C GLN A 98 -0.01 -7.16 15.58
N LEU A 99 -0.61 -7.87 14.61
CA LEU A 99 -0.34 -7.65 13.20
C LEU A 99 -0.70 -6.23 12.74
N ARG A 100 -1.76 -5.62 13.27
CA ARG A 100 -2.11 -4.22 12.99
C ARG A 100 -0.98 -3.26 13.41
N GLY A 101 -0.43 -3.48 14.60
CA GLY A 101 0.73 -2.71 15.08
C GLY A 101 1.98 -2.92 14.22
N ASP A 102 2.27 -4.17 13.91
CA ASP A 102 3.44 -4.57 13.13
C ASP A 102 3.42 -4.01 11.71
N ILE A 103 2.27 -4.02 11.04
CA ILE A 103 2.13 -3.52 9.68
C ILE A 103 2.32 -2.00 9.64
N ALA A 104 1.79 -1.28 10.62
CA ALA A 104 1.96 0.17 10.76
C ALA A 104 3.44 0.54 10.98
N VAL A 105 4.14 -0.17 11.87
CA VAL A 105 5.58 0.04 12.11
C VAL A 105 6.40 -0.27 10.86
N LYS A 106 6.12 -1.39 10.19
CA LYS A 106 6.85 -1.80 8.99
C LYS A 106 6.58 -0.91 7.78
N ALA A 107 5.46 -0.20 7.74
CA ALA A 107 5.13 0.73 6.65
C ALA A 107 6.20 1.81 6.49
N SER A 108 6.69 2.40 7.58
CA SER A 108 7.71 3.47 7.56
C SER A 108 8.99 3.11 6.81
N SER A 109 9.33 1.81 6.73
CA SER A 109 10.52 1.31 6.02
C SER A 109 10.21 0.72 4.65
N ARG A 110 8.94 0.62 4.25
CA ARG A 110 8.50 -0.08 3.04
C ARG A 110 7.86 0.82 2.01
N VAL A 111 7.31 1.95 2.45
CA VAL A 111 6.76 2.97 1.55
C VAL A 111 7.77 4.12 1.38
N PRO A 112 7.80 4.78 0.24
CA PRO A 112 8.74 5.89 0.00
C PRO A 112 8.44 7.13 0.84
N ASP A 113 7.17 7.40 1.12
CA ASP A 113 6.71 8.58 1.85
C ASP A 113 5.48 8.22 2.70
N ILE A 114 5.64 8.23 4.03
CA ILE A 114 4.56 7.90 4.98
C ILE A 114 3.48 8.99 5.02
N ASP A 115 3.83 10.24 4.72
CA ASP A 115 2.91 11.38 4.77
C ASP A 115 1.89 11.36 3.60
N LYS A 116 2.12 10.52 2.59
CA LYS A 116 1.17 10.24 1.49
C LYS A 116 0.11 9.19 1.83
N LEU A 117 0.20 8.58 3.00
CA LEU A 117 -0.78 7.59 3.46
C LEU A 117 -1.93 8.29 4.19
N MET A 118 -3.12 8.17 3.65
CA MET A 118 -4.35 8.73 4.21
C MET A 118 -5.02 7.75 5.17
N LEU A 119 -5.60 8.25 6.26
CA LEU A 119 -6.43 7.43 7.15
C LEU A 119 -7.76 7.10 6.45
N PHE A 120 -8.19 5.86 6.55
CA PHE A 120 -9.49 5.41 6.04
C PHE A 120 -10.16 4.46 7.04
N GLU A 121 -11.48 4.47 7.04
CA GLU A 121 -12.28 3.65 7.94
C GLU A 121 -12.22 2.17 7.58
N ARG A 122 -12.14 1.32 8.60
CA ARG A 122 -12.19 -0.14 8.51
C ARG A 122 -13.40 -0.66 9.26
N ASP A 123 -14.33 -1.28 8.56
CA ASP A 123 -15.44 -2.02 9.15
C ASP A 123 -14.94 -3.39 9.62
N LEU A 124 -15.11 -3.69 10.90
CA LEU A 124 -14.67 -4.93 11.54
C LEU A 124 -15.85 -5.90 11.77
N THR A 125 -16.94 -5.73 11.04
CA THR A 125 -18.04 -6.69 11.03
C THR A 125 -17.51 -8.08 10.68
N ALA A 126 -17.78 -9.05 11.55
CA ALA A 126 -17.38 -10.42 11.33
C ALA A 126 -18.14 -11.06 10.15
N ASP A 127 -17.61 -12.11 9.56
CA ASP A 127 -18.21 -12.76 8.39
C ASP A 127 -19.60 -13.37 8.66
N ASP A 128 -19.93 -13.65 9.94
CA ASP A 128 -21.27 -14.06 10.40
C ASP A 128 -22.21 -12.90 10.69
N GLY A 129 -21.80 -11.66 10.44
CA GLY A 129 -22.58 -10.43 10.63
C GLY A 129 -22.52 -9.83 12.05
N LEU A 130 -21.75 -10.38 12.98
CA LEU A 130 -21.57 -9.78 14.30
C LEU A 130 -20.72 -8.52 14.25
N THR A 131 -21.20 -7.43 14.87
CA THR A 131 -20.61 -6.08 14.80
C THR A 131 -19.85 -5.67 16.06
N HIS A 132 -19.53 -6.60 16.97
CA HIS A 132 -18.95 -6.29 18.29
C HIS A 132 -17.58 -5.61 18.22
N TYR A 133 -16.81 -5.81 17.16
CA TYR A 133 -15.50 -5.18 16.98
C TYR A 133 -15.57 -3.75 16.44
N GLY A 134 -16.76 -3.34 15.94
CA GLY A 134 -17.03 -1.98 15.50
C GLY A 134 -16.19 -1.55 14.31
N HIS A 135 -15.58 -0.38 14.43
CA HIS A 135 -14.78 0.25 13.38
C HIS A 135 -13.43 0.71 13.92
N CYS A 136 -12.44 0.84 13.06
CA CYS A 136 -11.20 1.55 13.36
C CYS A 136 -10.74 2.33 12.12
N SER A 137 -9.71 3.18 12.28
CA SER A 137 -9.09 3.90 11.16
C SER A 137 -7.63 3.50 11.05
N ASP A 138 -7.20 3.20 9.83
CA ASP A 138 -5.84 2.81 9.49
C ASP A 138 -5.37 3.60 8.26
N SER A 139 -4.07 3.85 8.15
CA SER A 139 -3.46 4.29 6.90
C SER A 139 -2.86 3.12 6.11
N VAL A 140 -2.58 2.02 6.83
CA VAL A 140 -2.15 0.73 6.28
C VAL A 140 -2.93 -0.38 6.97
N SER A 141 -3.64 -1.20 6.20
CA SER A 141 -4.48 -2.29 6.68
C SER A 141 -4.30 -3.52 5.80
N MET A 142 -5.26 -4.43 5.79
CA MET A 142 -5.42 -5.50 4.81
C MET A 142 -6.88 -5.50 4.32
N LEU A 143 -7.20 -6.26 3.31
CA LEU A 143 -8.57 -6.37 2.79
C LEU A 143 -9.53 -6.94 3.85
N THR A 144 -10.76 -6.46 3.84
CA THR A 144 -11.89 -7.22 4.37
C THR A 144 -12.33 -8.29 3.36
N CYS A 145 -13.14 -9.27 3.80
CA CYS A 145 -13.76 -10.22 2.88
C CYS A 145 -14.67 -9.54 1.85
N ASP A 146 -15.38 -8.49 2.25
CA ASP A 146 -16.29 -7.77 1.35
C ASP A 146 -15.53 -6.95 0.32
N GLU A 147 -14.45 -6.30 0.71
CA GLU A 147 -13.54 -5.64 -0.25
C GLU A 147 -12.93 -6.67 -1.20
N TYR A 148 -12.49 -7.83 -0.70
CA TYR A 148 -12.00 -8.89 -1.55
C TYR A 148 -13.04 -9.35 -2.56
N ARG A 149 -14.28 -9.60 -2.16
CA ARG A 149 -15.40 -9.96 -3.05
C ARG A 149 -15.68 -8.86 -4.07
N LYS A 150 -15.73 -7.60 -3.62
CA LYS A 150 -15.97 -6.43 -4.49
C LYS A 150 -14.91 -6.28 -5.58
N TYR A 151 -13.64 -6.45 -5.21
CA TYR A 151 -12.51 -6.20 -6.11
C TYR A 151 -11.88 -7.46 -6.69
N ARG A 152 -12.46 -8.64 -6.46
CA ARG A 152 -11.91 -9.95 -6.84
C ARG A 152 -11.38 -10.01 -8.28
N LYS A 153 -12.05 -9.40 -9.22
CA LYS A 153 -11.67 -9.40 -10.64
C LYS A 153 -10.37 -8.67 -10.96
N TYR A 154 -9.90 -7.81 -10.06
CA TYR A 154 -8.67 -7.04 -10.19
C TYR A 154 -7.51 -7.63 -9.39
N ILE A 155 -7.80 -8.57 -8.49
CA ILE A 155 -6.82 -9.13 -7.57
C ILE A 155 -6.29 -10.43 -8.15
N PRO A 156 -5.01 -10.48 -8.60
CA PRO A 156 -4.42 -11.71 -9.11
C PRO A 156 -4.24 -12.74 -8.00
N GLU A 157 -4.23 -14.00 -8.41
CA GLU A 157 -3.81 -15.10 -7.55
C GLU A 157 -2.37 -14.91 -7.08
N THR A 158 -2.05 -15.50 -5.94
CA THR A 158 -0.74 -15.42 -5.32
C THR A 158 -0.17 -16.82 -5.11
N ASN A 159 1.15 -16.94 -4.93
CA ASN A 159 1.78 -18.24 -4.67
C ASN A 159 1.52 -18.79 -3.26
N LYS A 160 0.96 -17.97 -2.37
CA LYS A 160 0.70 -18.30 -0.96
C LYS A 160 -0.60 -17.65 -0.51
N TRP A 161 -1.22 -18.25 0.50
CA TRP A 161 -2.37 -17.63 1.15
C TRP A 161 -1.97 -16.38 1.96
N TYR A 162 -2.92 -15.47 2.18
CA TYR A 162 -2.72 -14.23 2.92
C TYR A 162 -3.92 -13.90 3.80
N TRP A 163 -3.66 -13.11 4.83
CA TRP A 163 -4.65 -12.66 5.79
C TRP A 163 -5.61 -11.63 5.19
N THR A 164 -6.86 -11.66 5.67
CA THR A 164 -7.77 -10.51 5.66
C THR A 164 -7.90 -9.96 7.08
N ILE A 165 -8.60 -8.84 7.27
CA ILE A 165 -8.91 -8.34 8.62
C ILE A 165 -10.24 -8.88 9.16
N THR A 166 -10.97 -9.69 8.38
CA THR A 166 -12.30 -10.17 8.75
C THR A 166 -12.19 -11.41 9.64
N SER A 167 -12.71 -11.33 10.87
CA SER A 167 -12.92 -12.49 11.73
C SER A 167 -14.05 -13.37 11.17
N THR A 168 -14.03 -14.67 11.45
CA THR A 168 -15.17 -15.57 11.11
C THR A 168 -16.39 -15.23 11.96
N THR A 169 -16.16 -14.99 13.23
CA THR A 169 -17.11 -14.58 14.27
C THR A 169 -16.36 -13.88 15.39
N THR A 170 -17.04 -13.16 16.25
CA THR A 170 -16.45 -12.54 17.45
C THR A 170 -16.36 -13.52 18.65
N ARG A 171 -16.63 -14.80 18.44
CA ARG A 171 -16.75 -15.84 19.49
C ARG A 171 -15.64 -16.88 19.46
N ASP A 172 -14.72 -16.81 18.51
CA ASP A 172 -13.61 -17.74 18.34
C ASP A 172 -12.30 -16.96 18.02
N CYS A 173 -11.26 -17.68 17.58
CA CYS A 173 -9.97 -17.10 17.20
C CYS A 173 -9.65 -17.35 15.70
N PHE A 174 -10.67 -17.54 14.86
CA PHE A 174 -10.44 -17.70 13.43
C PHE A 174 -10.54 -16.38 12.67
N VAL A 175 -9.64 -16.20 11.72
CA VAL A 175 -9.58 -15.08 10.79
C VAL A 175 -9.75 -15.59 9.37
N ARG A 176 -10.47 -14.84 8.55
CA ARG A 176 -10.61 -15.13 7.12
C ARG A 176 -9.29 -14.92 6.39
N THR A 177 -9.05 -15.77 5.42
CA THR A 177 -7.86 -15.76 4.55
C THR A 177 -8.28 -15.91 3.09
N VAL A 178 -7.40 -15.52 2.20
CA VAL A 178 -7.48 -15.82 0.77
C VAL A 178 -6.38 -16.83 0.46
N ASP A 179 -6.70 -17.96 -0.13
CA ASP A 179 -5.73 -18.98 -0.52
C ASP A 179 -5.03 -18.66 -1.86
N SER A 180 -4.10 -19.50 -2.27
CA SER A 180 -3.30 -19.30 -3.48
C SER A 180 -4.09 -19.32 -4.79
N VAL A 181 -5.28 -19.93 -4.79
CA VAL A 181 -6.19 -19.97 -5.95
C VAL A 181 -7.34 -18.95 -5.83
N GLY A 182 -7.24 -18.04 -4.85
CA GLY A 182 -8.22 -16.98 -4.64
C GLY A 182 -9.52 -17.38 -3.97
N SER A 183 -9.56 -18.52 -3.28
CA SER A 183 -10.73 -18.92 -2.49
C SER A 183 -10.66 -18.30 -1.09
N LEU A 184 -11.84 -17.89 -0.55
CA LEU A 184 -11.94 -17.48 0.85
C LEU A 184 -11.90 -18.72 1.75
N ASN A 185 -11.02 -18.69 2.72
CA ASN A 185 -10.81 -19.73 3.70
C ASN A 185 -10.74 -19.13 5.11
N TYR A 186 -10.38 -19.89 6.13
CA TYR A 186 -10.14 -19.39 7.48
C TYR A 186 -9.09 -20.24 8.20
N ILE A 187 -8.38 -19.62 9.14
CA ILE A 187 -7.38 -20.30 9.96
C ILE A 187 -7.28 -19.62 11.33
N TYR A 188 -6.70 -20.30 12.31
CA TYR A 188 -6.45 -19.71 13.63
C TYR A 188 -5.51 -18.50 13.54
N ALA A 189 -5.82 -17.44 14.28
CA ALA A 189 -5.06 -16.18 14.32
C ALA A 189 -3.58 -16.36 14.67
N TYR A 190 -3.24 -17.37 15.48
CA TYR A 190 -1.87 -17.67 15.94
C TYR A 190 -1.01 -18.49 14.96
N ILE A 191 -1.43 -18.68 13.73
CA ILE A 191 -0.62 -19.37 12.72
C ILE A 191 0.43 -18.43 12.14
N HIS A 192 1.72 -18.79 12.26
CA HIS A 192 2.86 -17.90 11.98
C HIS A 192 3.22 -17.64 10.50
N VAL A 193 2.59 -18.32 9.57
CA VAL A 193 3.05 -18.35 8.16
C VAL A 193 2.14 -17.63 7.17
N GLY A 194 1.18 -16.85 7.65
CA GLY A 194 0.25 -16.09 6.81
C GLY A 194 0.92 -14.94 6.07
N GLY A 195 0.69 -14.81 4.77
CA GLY A 195 1.12 -13.67 3.99
C GLY A 195 0.43 -12.38 4.48
N VAL A 196 1.19 -11.31 4.63
CA VAL A 196 0.66 -9.98 4.95
C VAL A 196 0.71 -9.15 3.69
N ARG A 197 -0.45 -8.93 3.07
CA ARG A 197 -0.64 -8.21 1.82
C ARG A 197 -1.38 -6.89 2.10
N PRO A 198 -0.65 -5.77 2.24
CA PRO A 198 -1.26 -4.53 2.71
C PRO A 198 -2.21 -3.89 1.71
N LEU A 199 -3.27 -3.32 2.26
CA LEU A 199 -4.13 -2.33 1.64
C LEU A 199 -3.75 -0.95 2.21
N ILE A 200 -3.41 -0.02 1.36
CA ILE A 200 -3.08 1.37 1.72
C ILE A 200 -4.08 2.33 1.07
N CYS A 201 -4.25 3.48 1.69
CA CYS A 201 -4.96 4.60 1.07
C CYS A 201 -3.93 5.69 0.74
N LEU A 202 -3.73 5.99 -0.55
CA LEU A 202 -2.81 7.02 -1.01
C LEU A 202 -3.53 8.33 -1.25
N ASP A 203 -2.87 9.42 -0.89
CA ASP A 203 -3.28 10.76 -1.34
C ASP A 203 -3.44 10.76 -2.87
N LYS A 204 -4.51 11.38 -3.38
CA LYS A 204 -4.91 11.36 -4.80
C LYS A 204 -3.85 11.92 -5.74
N ASP A 205 -3.08 12.90 -5.26
CA ASP A 205 -2.05 13.60 -6.03
C ASP A 205 -0.66 12.92 -5.91
N THR A 206 -0.57 11.77 -5.22
CA THR A 206 0.67 11.01 -5.12
C THR A 206 1.12 10.55 -6.50
N LEU A 207 2.32 10.98 -6.90
CA LEU A 207 2.92 10.56 -8.16
C LEU A 207 3.44 9.12 -8.05
N VAL A 208 3.13 8.31 -9.04
CA VAL A 208 3.46 6.89 -9.12
C VAL A 208 3.89 6.51 -10.53
N GLU A 209 4.74 5.49 -10.65
CA GLU A 209 5.25 5.02 -11.93
C GLU A 209 4.28 4.00 -12.54
N VAL A 210 3.90 4.22 -13.79
CA VAL A 210 3.10 3.26 -14.59
C VAL A 210 4.04 2.57 -15.57
N GLU A 211 3.99 1.24 -15.63
CA GLU A 211 4.68 0.47 -16.69
C GLU A 211 3.83 0.54 -17.98
N GLU A 212 4.50 0.86 -19.11
CA GLU A 212 3.90 0.80 -20.44
C GLU A 212 3.62 -0.64 -20.88
#